data_2d839980292c7153fa08103dd887060d
#
_entry.id   2d839980292c7153fa08103dd887060d
#
_cell.length_a   1.000
_cell.length_b   1.000
_cell.length_c   1.000
_cell.angle_alpha   90.00
_cell.angle_beta   90.00
_cell.angle_gamma   90.00
#
_symmetry.space_group_name_H-M   'P 1'
#
loop_
_entity.id
_entity.type
_entity.pdbx_description
1 polymer ?
#
loop_
_entity_poly.entity_id
_entity_poly.type
_entity_poly.pdbx_seq_one_letter_code
_entity_poly.pdbx_strand_id
1 'polypeptide(L)'
;MNFRQLRNISLLFTFCISNLVFVDTDLAQSPGESGNRSQQPDSRSKSKRLEIIENIPYADTENPRQQLDLFLPHNRVNDTPLPIVAFIHGGGWRNGSRRSGLSFLGPLVQTGKYIGVSIGYRLTDEAIWPAQIHDCKAAIRWLRANAAKYTADPEKIVVAGSSAGGHLVAVLGTSGDVPDLEGELGIWGKKSSRVQGVVNFFGPSDFTSMGGWHNNPDSPESLLLGGPVQDNKKIARTASPITYVSKDDPPFLTIHGTKDSLVPFEQSVELHDSLQNAGVTSRLIAIEGGGHGRPQLSELDDRIRLFLENQFDGKNHEISTQSIPSRKLPRRKQIQ
;
A
#
# COMPACT_ATOMS: atom_id res chain seq x y z
N MET A 1 -33.30 -23.90 -43.62
CA MET A 1 -33.94 -22.83 -44.48
C MET A 1 -33.41 -21.49 -44.01
N ASN A 2 -32.55 -20.86 -44.86
CA ASN A 2 -32.26 -19.43 -45.11
C ASN A 2 -32.04 -18.45 -43.92
N PHE A 3 -30.79 -18.00 -43.71
CA PHE A 3 -30.00 -16.91 -44.35
C PHE A 3 -30.68 -15.53 -44.39
N ARG A 4 -30.03 -14.55 -43.72
CA ARG A 4 -29.62 -13.20 -44.16
C ARG A 4 -29.10 -12.42 -42.95
N GLN A 5 -27.80 -12.16 -42.83
CA GLN A 5 -26.93 -11.08 -43.33
C GLN A 5 -27.45 -9.65 -43.13
N LEU A 6 -26.61 -8.85 -42.48
CA LEU A 6 -26.24 -7.45 -42.76
C LEU A 6 -25.99 -6.75 -41.41
N ARG A 7 -25.02 -5.88 -41.14
CA ARG A 7 -23.97 -5.20 -41.91
C ARG A 7 -23.00 -4.56 -40.88
N ASN A 8 -21.73 -4.59 -41.19
CA ASN A 8 -20.67 -3.81 -40.57
C ASN A 8 -20.91 -2.30 -40.69
N ILE A 9 -20.70 -1.54 -39.61
CA ILE A 9 -20.37 -0.12 -39.69
C ILE A 9 -19.08 0.11 -38.90
N SER A 10 -17.96 0.19 -39.61
CA SER A 10 -16.68 0.73 -39.15
C SER A 10 -16.82 2.26 -39.06
N LEU A 11 -16.62 2.83 -37.89
CA LEU A 11 -16.32 4.26 -37.72
C LEU A 11 -14.81 4.41 -37.50
N LEU A 12 -14.15 4.86 -38.56
CA LEU A 12 -12.77 5.40 -38.48
C LEU A 12 -12.83 6.78 -37.81
N PHE A 13 -12.15 6.92 -36.66
CA PHE A 13 -11.78 8.22 -36.13
C PHE A 13 -10.35 8.56 -36.56
N THR A 14 -10.26 9.51 -37.47
CA THR A 14 -9.00 10.11 -37.93
C THR A 14 -8.51 11.10 -36.88
N PHE A 15 -7.32 10.80 -36.31
CA PHE A 15 -6.61 11.76 -35.45
C PHE A 15 -5.78 12.70 -36.32
N CYS A 16 -6.15 14.00 -36.34
CA CYS A 16 -5.36 15.09 -36.88
C CYS A 16 -4.16 15.38 -35.97
N ILE A 17 -2.96 15.14 -36.44
CA ILE A 17 -1.71 15.58 -35.79
C ILE A 17 -1.39 16.97 -36.35
N SER A 18 -1.49 17.99 -35.52
CA SER A 18 -1.05 19.35 -35.83
C SER A 18 0.46 19.47 -35.50
N ASN A 19 1.28 19.52 -36.54
CA ASN A 19 2.68 19.90 -36.44
C ASN A 19 2.80 21.42 -36.21
N LEU A 20 3.34 21.82 -35.06
CA LEU A 20 3.80 23.18 -34.82
C LEU A 20 5.28 23.25 -35.21
N VAL A 21 5.55 23.96 -36.30
CA VAL A 21 6.90 24.34 -36.76
C VAL A 21 7.30 25.59 -35.97
N PHE A 22 8.38 25.53 -35.19
CA PHE A 22 9.04 26.72 -34.68
C PHE A 22 10.06 27.21 -35.68
N VAL A 23 9.89 28.46 -36.10
CA VAL A 23 10.82 29.19 -36.94
C VAL A 23 11.86 29.88 -36.03
N ASP A 24 13.14 29.51 -36.17
CA ASP A 24 14.25 30.23 -35.57
C ASP A 24 14.46 31.56 -36.29
N THR A 25 14.46 32.66 -35.54
CA THR A 25 14.96 33.94 -36.03
C THR A 25 16.32 34.23 -35.38
N ASP A 26 17.36 34.10 -36.18
CA ASP A 26 18.70 34.62 -35.88
C ASP A 26 18.70 36.13 -35.71
N LEU A 27 19.28 36.63 -34.63
CA LEU A 27 19.73 38.03 -34.53
C LEU A 27 21.09 38.11 -33.80
N ALA A 28 22.08 38.39 -34.66
CA ALA A 28 23.35 39.10 -34.47
C ALA A 28 24.06 39.13 -33.11
N GLN A 29 25.28 38.62 -33.17
CA GLN A 29 26.34 38.77 -32.16
C GLN A 29 26.91 40.19 -32.14
N SER A 30 27.20 40.68 -30.90
CA SER A 30 28.17 41.72 -30.62
C SER A 30 29.24 41.13 -29.71
N PRO A 31 30.56 41.44 -29.91
CA PRO A 31 31.64 40.90 -29.10
C PRO A 31 31.97 41.85 -27.95
N GLY A 32 32.17 41.30 -26.74
CA GLY A 32 32.69 42.10 -25.64
C GLY A 32 32.75 41.40 -24.31
N GLU A 33 33.97 41.17 -23.84
CA GLU A 33 34.46 40.98 -22.49
C GLU A 33 34.58 39.55 -21.93
N SER A 34 35.87 39.13 -21.94
CA SER A 34 36.46 38.03 -21.19
C SER A 34 36.41 38.30 -19.66
N GLY A 35 35.37 37.82 -19.01
CA GLY A 35 35.28 37.72 -17.55
C GLY A 35 35.55 36.29 -17.11
N ASN A 36 36.71 36.12 -16.43
CA ASN A 36 37.13 34.87 -15.81
C ASN A 36 36.11 34.45 -14.71
N ARG A 37 35.13 33.65 -15.06
CA ARG A 37 34.18 33.02 -14.12
C ARG A 37 34.83 31.76 -13.57
N SER A 38 35.42 31.89 -12.37
CA SER A 38 35.73 30.77 -11.50
C SER A 38 34.54 29.81 -11.49
N GLN A 39 34.77 28.57 -11.93
CA GLN A 39 33.82 27.47 -11.81
C GLN A 39 33.57 27.22 -10.32
N GLN A 40 32.50 27.81 -9.79
CA GLN A 40 31.90 27.28 -8.56
C GLN A 40 31.39 25.89 -8.84
N PRO A 41 31.72 24.89 -7.99
CA PRO A 41 31.16 23.57 -8.15
C PRO A 41 29.63 23.68 -8.02
N ASP A 42 28.96 23.19 -9.04
CA ASP A 42 27.49 23.13 -9.12
C ASP A 42 26.94 22.42 -7.87
N SER A 43 26.51 23.19 -6.89
CA SER A 43 25.87 22.73 -5.65
C SER A 43 24.41 22.33 -5.91
N ARG A 44 24.11 21.79 -7.10
CA ARG A 44 22.86 21.08 -7.30
C ARG A 44 22.89 19.88 -6.37
N SER A 45 22.25 20.07 -5.23
CA SER A 45 21.88 19.06 -4.26
C SER A 45 21.72 17.73 -4.99
N LYS A 46 22.60 16.76 -4.69
CA LYS A 46 22.40 15.36 -5.05
C LYS A 46 21.07 14.99 -4.39
N SER A 47 19.96 15.12 -5.12
CA SER A 47 18.68 14.62 -4.66
C SER A 47 18.94 13.18 -4.26
N LYS A 48 18.61 12.82 -3.03
CA LYS A 48 18.75 11.47 -2.50
C LYS A 48 17.85 10.55 -3.32
N ARG A 49 18.32 10.13 -4.49
CA ARG A 49 17.57 9.23 -5.36
C ARG A 49 17.61 7.86 -4.74
N LEU A 50 16.46 7.23 -4.68
CA LEU A 50 16.33 5.82 -4.33
C LEU A 50 16.72 5.00 -5.56
N GLU A 51 17.34 3.85 -5.35
CA GLU A 51 17.38 2.81 -6.35
C GLU A 51 16.02 2.10 -6.34
N ILE A 52 15.40 1.97 -7.51
CA ILE A 52 14.09 1.29 -7.66
C ILE A 52 14.29 0.12 -8.62
N ILE A 53 13.94 -1.08 -8.16
CA ILE A 53 13.91 -2.29 -8.97
C ILE A 53 12.46 -2.67 -9.14
N GLU A 54 11.94 -2.47 -10.35
CA GLU A 54 10.52 -2.65 -10.66
C GLU A 54 10.23 -4.03 -11.25
N ASN A 55 8.96 -4.43 -11.18
CA ASN A 55 8.38 -5.58 -11.89
C ASN A 55 9.01 -6.93 -11.52
N ILE A 56 9.33 -7.14 -10.25
CA ILE A 56 9.89 -8.40 -9.76
C ILE A 56 8.76 -9.40 -9.55
N PRO A 57 8.68 -10.53 -10.27
CA PRO A 57 7.69 -11.57 -10.05
C PRO A 57 7.96 -12.31 -8.73
N TYR A 58 6.92 -12.51 -7.92
CA TYR A 58 7.05 -13.23 -6.65
C TYR A 58 6.32 -14.60 -6.64
N ALA A 59 5.47 -14.84 -7.65
CA ALA A 59 4.56 -15.99 -7.68
C ALA A 59 4.91 -17.03 -8.76
N ASP A 60 6.05 -16.88 -9.44
CA ASP A 60 6.47 -17.74 -10.56
C ASP A 60 5.41 -17.79 -11.69
N THR A 61 4.82 -16.64 -11.98
CA THR A 61 3.81 -16.42 -13.03
C THR A 61 4.20 -15.22 -13.89
N GLU A 62 3.61 -15.12 -15.08
CA GLU A 62 3.75 -13.94 -15.95
C GLU A 62 2.73 -12.84 -15.64
N ASN A 63 1.88 -13.02 -14.62
CA ASN A 63 0.84 -12.05 -14.29
C ASN A 63 1.46 -10.74 -13.76
N PRO A 64 1.23 -9.59 -14.42
CA PRO A 64 1.80 -8.30 -14.03
C PRO A 64 1.26 -7.78 -12.69
N ARG A 65 0.16 -8.35 -12.18
CA ARG A 65 -0.37 -8.05 -10.85
C ARG A 65 0.39 -8.77 -9.74
N GLN A 66 0.99 -9.93 -10.06
CA GLN A 66 1.76 -10.75 -9.11
C GLN A 66 3.25 -10.36 -9.11
N GLN A 67 3.52 -9.08 -9.04
CA GLN A 67 4.86 -8.50 -9.01
C GLN A 67 4.99 -7.51 -7.85
N LEU A 68 6.22 -7.26 -7.44
CA LEU A 68 6.57 -6.24 -6.46
C LEU A 68 7.65 -5.30 -7.00
N ASP A 69 7.74 -4.11 -6.41
CA ASP A 69 8.80 -3.14 -6.66
C ASP A 69 9.61 -2.94 -5.39
N LEU A 70 10.95 -2.96 -5.49
CA LEU A 70 11.87 -2.70 -4.38
C LEU A 70 12.39 -1.28 -4.43
N PHE A 71 12.48 -0.65 -3.27
CA PHE A 71 13.05 0.66 -3.05
C PHE A 71 14.25 0.52 -2.11
N LEU A 72 15.45 0.69 -2.64
CA LEU A 72 16.70 0.52 -1.92
C LEU A 72 17.31 1.89 -1.57
N PRO A 73 17.81 2.09 -0.34
CA PRO A 73 18.49 3.32 0.04
C PRO A 73 19.88 3.39 -0.60
N HIS A 74 20.23 4.53 -1.21
CA HIS A 74 21.60 4.78 -1.66
C HIS A 74 22.59 4.92 -0.50
N ASN A 75 22.15 5.54 0.59
CA ASN A 75 22.98 5.78 1.76
C ASN A 75 22.44 4.94 2.91
N ARG A 76 23.00 3.77 3.14
CA ARG A 76 22.70 2.96 4.32
C ARG A 76 23.33 3.60 5.56
N VAL A 77 22.65 3.51 6.69
CA VAL A 77 23.20 3.98 7.98
C VAL A 77 24.32 3.09 8.50
N ASN A 78 24.33 1.82 8.06
CA ASN A 78 25.37 0.82 8.35
C ASN A 78 25.31 -0.31 7.29
N ASP A 79 26.25 -1.26 7.37
CA ASP A 79 26.35 -2.41 6.46
C ASP A 79 25.55 -3.65 6.93
N THR A 80 24.80 -3.53 8.02
CA THR A 80 23.95 -4.64 8.49
C THR A 80 22.72 -4.81 7.60
N PRO A 81 22.14 -6.03 7.55
CA PRO A 81 20.87 -6.25 6.85
C PRO A 81 19.77 -5.31 7.37
N LEU A 82 19.10 -4.61 6.45
CA LEU A 82 18.06 -3.63 6.79
C LEU A 82 16.69 -4.31 6.92
N PRO A 83 15.84 -3.85 7.86
CA PRO A 83 14.46 -4.27 7.96
C PRO A 83 13.65 -3.83 6.73
N ILE A 84 12.58 -4.59 6.46
CA ILE A 84 11.69 -4.40 5.32
C ILE A 84 10.40 -3.75 5.78
N VAL A 85 9.98 -2.68 5.09
CA VAL A 85 8.62 -2.14 5.17
C VAL A 85 7.92 -2.41 3.85
N ALA A 86 6.93 -3.31 3.86
CA ALA A 86 6.16 -3.66 2.66
C ALA A 86 4.82 -2.92 2.65
N PHE A 87 4.45 -2.36 1.49
CA PHE A 87 3.20 -1.62 1.32
C PHE A 87 2.27 -2.32 0.35
N ILE A 88 0.98 -2.44 0.71
CA ILE A 88 -0.10 -2.99 -0.10
C ILE A 88 -1.08 -1.87 -0.44
N HIS A 89 -1.33 -1.67 -1.74
CA HIS A 89 -2.16 -0.57 -2.22
C HIS A 89 -3.65 -0.79 -1.96
N GLY A 90 -4.40 0.33 -1.86
CA GLY A 90 -5.85 0.34 -1.84
C GLY A 90 -6.48 0.27 -3.23
N GLY A 91 -7.76 0.63 -3.30
CA GLY A 91 -8.52 0.68 -4.55
C GLY A 91 -9.70 -0.29 -4.62
N GLY A 92 -10.28 -0.67 -3.45
CA GLY A 92 -11.46 -1.54 -3.37
C GLY A 92 -11.23 -2.91 -4.02
N TRP A 93 -10.01 -3.44 -3.98
CA TRP A 93 -9.56 -4.71 -4.61
C TRP A 93 -9.80 -4.78 -6.14
N ARG A 94 -10.34 -3.74 -6.76
CA ARG A 94 -10.68 -3.66 -8.20
C ARG A 94 -9.85 -2.64 -8.98
N ASN A 95 -9.09 -1.79 -8.27
CA ASN A 95 -8.26 -0.76 -8.85
C ASN A 95 -6.94 -0.63 -8.07
N GLY A 96 -6.04 0.22 -8.59
CA GLY A 96 -4.79 0.52 -7.93
C GLY A 96 -3.61 -0.28 -8.49
N SER A 97 -2.45 0.04 -7.99
CA SER A 97 -1.21 -0.64 -8.36
C SER A 97 -0.11 -0.38 -7.33
N ARG A 98 0.93 -1.21 -7.35
CA ARG A 98 2.13 -1.07 -6.52
C ARG A 98 2.85 0.27 -6.68
N ARG A 99 2.65 1.02 -7.79
CA ARG A 99 3.23 2.36 -7.98
C ARG A 99 2.83 3.35 -6.89
N SER A 100 1.69 3.17 -6.25
CA SER A 100 1.21 4.04 -5.17
C SER A 100 2.06 3.95 -3.89
N GLY A 101 2.81 2.87 -3.70
CA GLY A 101 3.64 2.67 -2.51
C GLY A 101 4.78 3.68 -2.36
N LEU A 102 5.27 4.27 -3.46
CA LEU A 102 6.38 5.22 -3.43
C LEU A 102 6.11 6.43 -2.51
N SER A 103 4.87 6.91 -2.46
CA SER A 103 4.50 8.07 -1.64
C SER A 103 4.64 7.81 -0.13
N PHE A 104 4.43 6.57 0.31
CA PHE A 104 4.60 6.15 1.69
C PHE A 104 6.04 5.68 1.98
N LEU A 105 6.58 4.84 1.12
CA LEU A 105 7.88 4.18 1.30
C LEU A 105 9.05 5.12 1.06
N GLY A 106 8.94 6.04 0.09
CA GLY A 106 10.04 6.91 -0.32
C GLY A 106 10.68 7.68 0.84
N PRO A 107 9.93 8.42 1.67
CA PRO A 107 10.47 9.11 2.84
C PRO A 107 11.15 8.17 3.85
N LEU A 108 10.59 6.98 4.09
CA LEU A 108 11.16 5.99 5.01
C LEU A 108 12.49 5.45 4.49
N VAL A 109 12.55 5.03 3.23
CA VAL A 109 13.75 4.48 2.60
C VAL A 109 14.87 5.53 2.50
N GLN A 110 14.53 6.80 2.25
CA GLN A 110 15.51 7.90 2.21
C GLN A 110 16.25 8.11 3.54
N THR A 111 15.71 7.62 4.65
CA THR A 111 16.43 7.63 5.94
C THR A 111 17.66 6.72 5.96
N GLY A 112 17.78 5.79 5.02
CA GLY A 112 18.87 4.80 5.00
C GLY A 112 18.67 3.63 5.96
N LYS A 113 17.53 3.58 6.68
CA LYS A 113 17.25 2.58 7.73
C LYS A 113 16.40 1.40 7.25
N TYR A 114 15.70 1.53 6.14
CA TYR A 114 14.71 0.56 5.67
C TYR A 114 14.85 0.25 4.19
N ILE A 115 14.49 -0.96 3.81
CA ILE A 115 14.16 -1.34 2.43
C ILE A 115 12.64 -1.21 2.30
N GLY A 116 12.18 -0.50 1.26
CA GLY A 116 10.77 -0.41 0.92
C GLY A 116 10.40 -1.46 -0.11
N VAL A 117 9.20 -2.01 0.00
CA VAL A 117 8.64 -2.95 -0.97
C VAL A 117 7.20 -2.57 -1.26
N SER A 118 6.83 -2.43 -2.52
CA SER A 118 5.43 -2.23 -2.89
C SER A 118 4.89 -3.46 -3.61
N ILE A 119 3.83 -4.05 -3.06
CA ILE A 119 3.28 -5.33 -3.51
C ILE A 119 2.03 -5.10 -4.35
N GLY A 120 2.01 -5.70 -5.56
CA GLY A 120 0.81 -5.86 -6.36
C GLY A 120 0.08 -7.15 -6.00
N TYR A 121 -1.19 -7.23 -6.35
CA TYR A 121 -2.03 -8.42 -6.15
C TYR A 121 -3.13 -8.45 -7.21
N ARG A 122 -3.70 -9.64 -7.50
CA ARG A 122 -4.80 -9.80 -8.46
C ARG A 122 -6.03 -9.04 -8.00
N LEU A 123 -6.67 -8.36 -8.95
CA LEU A 123 -7.89 -7.59 -8.68
C LEU A 123 -9.13 -8.47 -8.94
N THR A 124 -10.30 -7.94 -8.59
CA THR A 124 -11.58 -8.67 -8.66
C THR A 124 -12.07 -8.97 -10.07
N ASP A 125 -11.50 -8.32 -11.09
CA ASP A 125 -11.70 -8.64 -12.49
C ASP A 125 -10.91 -9.88 -12.96
N GLU A 126 -9.88 -10.29 -12.19
CA GLU A 126 -9.07 -11.48 -12.44
C GLU A 126 -9.45 -12.66 -11.51
N ALA A 127 -9.68 -12.37 -10.24
CA ALA A 127 -9.95 -13.39 -9.23
C ALA A 127 -10.68 -12.83 -8.01
N ILE A 128 -11.56 -13.63 -7.43
CA ILE A 128 -12.27 -13.33 -6.17
C ILE A 128 -11.44 -13.78 -4.96
N TRP A 129 -11.89 -13.46 -3.75
CA TRP A 129 -11.34 -13.96 -2.48
C TRP A 129 -11.28 -15.50 -2.48
N PRO A 130 -10.15 -16.11 -2.00
CA PRO A 130 -9.02 -15.52 -1.26
C PRO A 130 -7.78 -15.21 -2.11
N ALA A 131 -7.91 -15.04 -3.43
CA ALA A 131 -6.77 -14.85 -4.33
C ALA A 131 -5.85 -13.70 -3.90
N GLN A 132 -6.41 -12.59 -3.41
CA GLN A 132 -5.66 -11.39 -3.02
C GLN A 132 -4.74 -11.65 -1.82
N ILE A 133 -5.20 -12.39 -0.82
CA ILE A 133 -4.37 -12.72 0.34
C ILE A 133 -3.32 -13.77 -0.01
N HIS A 134 -3.63 -14.74 -0.88
CA HIS A 134 -2.65 -15.70 -1.40
C HIS A 134 -1.49 -15.00 -2.10
N ASP A 135 -1.79 -13.96 -2.90
CA ASP A 135 -0.79 -13.13 -3.57
C ASP A 135 0.09 -12.40 -2.56
N CYS A 136 -0.52 -11.73 -1.57
CA CYS A 136 0.21 -11.01 -0.54
C CYS A 136 1.13 -11.94 0.29
N LYS A 137 0.63 -13.11 0.70
CA LYS A 137 1.42 -14.09 1.45
C LYS A 137 2.57 -14.66 0.61
N ALA A 138 2.33 -14.94 -0.68
CA ALA A 138 3.38 -15.36 -1.60
C ALA A 138 4.48 -14.30 -1.72
N ALA A 139 4.12 -13.00 -1.79
CA ALA A 139 5.08 -11.91 -1.82
C ALA A 139 5.93 -11.84 -0.53
N ILE A 140 5.33 -12.02 0.65
CA ILE A 140 6.08 -12.06 1.92
C ILE A 140 7.03 -13.26 1.96
N ARG A 141 6.60 -14.45 1.52
CA ARG A 141 7.47 -15.63 1.42
C ARG A 141 8.65 -15.39 0.47
N TRP A 142 8.39 -14.76 -0.67
CA TRP A 142 9.41 -14.38 -1.64
C TRP A 142 10.44 -13.41 -1.03
N LEU A 143 9.98 -12.37 -0.34
CA LEU A 143 10.84 -11.40 0.35
C LEU A 143 11.77 -12.08 1.34
N ARG A 144 11.22 -12.95 2.18
CA ARG A 144 12.00 -13.70 3.17
C ARG A 144 13.05 -14.61 2.52
N ALA A 145 12.69 -15.26 1.41
CA ALA A 145 13.60 -16.14 0.68
C ALA A 145 14.74 -15.39 -0.03
N ASN A 146 14.47 -14.18 -0.51
CA ASN A 146 15.40 -13.38 -1.31
C ASN A 146 16.08 -12.25 -0.51
N ALA A 147 15.83 -12.15 0.79
CA ALA A 147 16.31 -11.06 1.63
C ALA A 147 17.83 -10.84 1.51
N ALA A 148 18.62 -11.90 1.56
CA ALA A 148 20.08 -11.86 1.48
C ALA A 148 20.59 -11.18 0.20
N LYS A 149 19.90 -11.37 -0.93
CA LYS A 149 20.26 -10.76 -2.22
C LYS A 149 20.26 -9.22 -2.17
N TYR A 150 19.42 -8.66 -1.31
CA TYR A 150 19.23 -7.20 -1.16
C TYR A 150 19.82 -6.66 0.15
N THR A 151 20.56 -7.49 0.88
CA THR A 151 21.07 -7.16 2.22
C THR A 151 19.92 -6.70 3.13
N ALA A 152 18.81 -7.46 3.11
CA ALA A 152 17.64 -7.28 3.94
C ALA A 152 17.62 -8.33 5.07
N ASP A 153 16.96 -7.99 6.18
CA ASP A 153 16.74 -8.91 7.29
C ASP A 153 15.43 -9.70 7.04
N PRO A 154 15.50 -11.02 6.82
CA PRO A 154 14.33 -11.85 6.56
C PRO A 154 13.36 -11.95 7.74
N GLU A 155 13.83 -11.68 8.96
CA GLU A 155 13.01 -11.78 10.17
C GLU A 155 12.37 -10.45 10.56
N LYS A 156 12.73 -9.34 9.88
CA LYS A 156 12.24 -8.01 10.18
C LYS A 156 11.39 -7.45 9.03
N ILE A 157 10.12 -7.88 8.97
CA ILE A 157 9.16 -7.44 7.94
C ILE A 157 7.92 -6.83 8.61
N VAL A 158 7.70 -5.53 8.44
CA VAL A 158 6.44 -4.85 8.80
C VAL A 158 5.66 -4.55 7.54
N VAL A 159 4.35 -4.78 7.58
CA VAL A 159 3.45 -4.48 6.47
C VAL A 159 2.61 -3.24 6.74
N ALA A 160 2.40 -2.44 5.71
CA ALA A 160 1.54 -1.27 5.73
C ALA A 160 0.58 -1.31 4.53
N GLY A 161 -0.62 -0.80 4.69
CA GLY A 161 -1.58 -0.77 3.59
C GLY A 161 -2.75 0.16 3.85
N SER A 162 -3.42 0.62 2.78
CA SER A 162 -4.52 1.58 2.87
C SER A 162 -5.81 1.03 2.27
N SER A 163 -6.96 1.26 2.92
CA SER A 163 -8.29 0.84 2.43
C SER A 163 -8.30 -0.68 2.15
N ALA A 164 -8.56 -1.13 0.94
CA ALA A 164 -8.43 -2.54 0.53
C ALA A 164 -7.05 -3.14 0.88
N GLY A 165 -5.96 -2.37 0.76
CA GLY A 165 -4.62 -2.79 1.21
C GLY A 165 -4.50 -2.83 2.74
N GLY A 166 -5.20 -1.92 3.45
CA GLY A 166 -5.34 -1.94 4.90
C GLY A 166 -6.02 -3.22 5.40
N HIS A 167 -7.07 -3.64 4.72
CA HIS A 167 -7.71 -4.94 4.92
C HIS A 167 -6.70 -6.09 4.74
N LEU A 168 -5.99 -6.13 3.58
CA LEU A 168 -5.08 -7.22 3.28
C LEU A 168 -3.91 -7.31 4.27
N VAL A 169 -3.35 -6.18 4.75
CA VAL A 169 -2.32 -6.22 5.79
C VAL A 169 -2.88 -6.65 7.15
N ALA A 170 -4.13 -6.31 7.45
CA ALA A 170 -4.79 -6.79 8.65
C ALA A 170 -4.99 -8.32 8.60
N VAL A 171 -5.44 -8.88 7.46
CA VAL A 171 -5.53 -10.34 7.27
C VAL A 171 -4.15 -10.98 7.34
N LEU A 172 -3.10 -10.39 6.74
CA LEU A 172 -1.72 -10.90 6.88
C LEU A 172 -1.29 -11.01 8.34
N GLY A 173 -1.61 -10.00 9.15
CA GLY A 173 -1.29 -9.97 10.57
C GLY A 173 -2.03 -11.01 11.38
N THR A 174 -3.33 -11.20 11.12
CA THR A 174 -4.18 -12.07 11.95
C THR A 174 -4.27 -13.53 11.48
N SER A 175 -3.83 -13.85 10.27
CA SER A 175 -3.98 -15.18 9.68
C SER A 175 -2.68 -15.97 9.54
N GLY A 176 -1.70 -15.73 10.43
CA GLY A 176 -0.38 -16.35 10.35
C GLY A 176 -0.37 -17.88 10.36
N ASP A 177 -1.36 -18.52 10.96
CA ASP A 177 -1.48 -19.99 11.09
C ASP A 177 -2.75 -20.55 10.44
N VAL A 178 -3.34 -19.82 9.47
CA VAL A 178 -4.57 -20.24 8.77
C VAL A 178 -4.20 -20.89 7.44
N PRO A 179 -4.17 -22.24 7.32
CA PRO A 179 -3.69 -22.93 6.13
C PRO A 179 -4.44 -22.55 4.86
N ASP A 180 -5.77 -22.40 4.94
CA ASP A 180 -6.63 -22.05 3.80
C ASP A 180 -6.32 -20.68 3.20
N LEU A 181 -5.67 -19.79 3.97
CA LEU A 181 -5.25 -18.46 3.52
C LEU A 181 -3.78 -18.38 3.11
N GLU A 182 -2.98 -19.45 3.27
CA GLU A 182 -1.58 -19.45 2.83
C GLU A 182 -1.45 -19.49 1.31
N GLY A 183 -2.27 -20.26 0.63
CA GLY A 183 -2.17 -20.49 -0.81
C GLY A 183 -0.88 -21.19 -1.22
N GLU A 184 -0.86 -21.66 -2.47
CA GLU A 184 0.25 -22.48 -3.01
C GLU A 184 1.13 -21.70 -4.01
N LEU A 185 0.96 -20.37 -4.12
CA LEU A 185 1.65 -19.55 -5.11
C LEU A 185 3.14 -19.45 -4.84
N GLY A 186 3.93 -19.56 -5.93
CA GLY A 186 5.38 -19.44 -5.92
C GLY A 186 6.07 -20.67 -5.34
N ILE A 187 7.39 -20.73 -5.51
CA ILE A 187 8.21 -21.88 -5.10
C ILE A 187 8.65 -21.84 -3.62
N TRP A 188 8.25 -20.79 -2.90
CA TRP A 188 8.72 -20.53 -1.52
C TRP A 188 7.73 -20.96 -0.44
N GLY A 189 6.85 -21.92 -0.70
CA GLY A 189 5.77 -22.36 0.20
C GLY A 189 6.24 -22.82 1.61
N LYS A 190 7.51 -23.21 1.76
CA LYS A 190 8.10 -23.58 3.06
C LYS A 190 8.55 -22.38 3.90
N LYS A 191 8.58 -21.15 3.33
CA LYS A 191 8.91 -19.95 4.09
C LYS A 191 7.66 -19.44 4.80
N SER A 192 7.85 -18.82 5.96
CA SER A 192 6.75 -18.21 6.70
C SER A 192 6.22 -16.96 6.00
N SER A 193 4.90 -16.76 5.99
CA SER A 193 4.24 -15.50 5.59
C SER A 193 4.00 -14.55 6.77
N ARG A 194 4.34 -14.93 8.02
CA ARG A 194 4.15 -14.10 9.22
C ARG A 194 4.94 -12.80 9.13
N VAL A 195 4.42 -11.75 9.75
CA VAL A 195 5.03 -10.41 9.78
C VAL A 195 5.23 -9.95 11.23
N GLN A 196 6.12 -8.99 11.46
CA GLN A 196 6.46 -8.51 12.78
C GLN A 196 5.66 -7.31 13.25
N GLY A 197 4.83 -6.74 12.38
CA GLY A 197 3.95 -5.63 12.72
C GLY A 197 3.08 -5.21 11.54
N VAL A 198 1.97 -4.56 11.85
CA VAL A 198 0.97 -4.10 10.87
C VAL A 198 0.68 -2.63 11.06
N VAL A 199 0.79 -1.84 9.98
CA VAL A 199 0.30 -0.46 9.91
C VAL A 199 -0.93 -0.43 9.00
N ASN A 200 -2.10 -0.39 9.60
CA ASN A 200 -3.38 -0.41 8.91
C ASN A 200 -3.94 1.00 8.75
N PHE A 201 -4.04 1.48 7.52
CA PHE A 201 -4.73 2.73 7.22
C PHE A 201 -6.16 2.43 6.77
N PHE A 202 -7.12 2.67 7.66
CA PHE A 202 -8.58 2.63 7.38
C PHE A 202 -9.03 1.41 6.56
N GLY A 203 -8.50 0.24 6.82
CA GLY A 203 -8.95 -1.01 6.19
C GLY A 203 -10.20 -1.56 6.87
N PRO A 204 -11.16 -2.12 6.14
CA PRO A 204 -12.28 -2.85 6.75
C PRO A 204 -11.81 -4.10 7.48
N SER A 205 -12.50 -4.46 8.55
CA SER A 205 -12.12 -5.57 9.43
C SER A 205 -13.18 -6.67 9.56
N ASP A 206 -14.45 -6.30 9.40
CA ASP A 206 -15.59 -7.23 9.40
C ASP A 206 -16.58 -6.86 8.30
N PHE A 207 -16.59 -7.61 7.23
CA PHE A 207 -17.52 -7.37 6.12
C PHE A 207 -18.97 -7.64 6.50
N THR A 208 -19.22 -8.43 7.53
CA THR A 208 -20.58 -8.77 7.98
C THR A 208 -21.26 -7.66 8.76
N SER A 209 -20.47 -6.71 9.33
CA SER A 209 -20.96 -5.58 10.14
C SER A 209 -21.05 -4.25 9.40
N MET A 210 -20.42 -4.12 8.21
CA MET A 210 -20.37 -2.84 7.49
C MET A 210 -21.75 -2.32 7.08
N GLY A 211 -22.64 -3.17 6.57
CA GLY A 211 -24.01 -2.84 6.21
C GLY A 211 -24.16 -1.80 5.08
N GLY A 212 -25.34 -1.21 4.96
CA GLY A 212 -25.60 -0.13 4.02
C GLY A 212 -25.28 -0.46 2.56
N TRP A 213 -24.62 0.46 1.85
CA TRP A 213 -24.25 0.31 0.44
C TRP A 213 -23.22 -0.80 0.18
N HIS A 214 -22.48 -1.24 1.21
CA HIS A 214 -21.53 -2.37 1.12
C HIS A 214 -22.22 -3.69 0.79
N ASN A 215 -23.52 -3.80 1.03
CA ASN A 215 -24.33 -4.97 0.68
C ASN A 215 -24.84 -4.96 -0.78
N ASN A 216 -24.60 -3.89 -1.53
CA ASN A 216 -25.02 -3.83 -2.93
C ASN A 216 -24.22 -4.83 -3.77
N PRO A 217 -24.82 -5.46 -4.79
CA PRO A 217 -24.14 -6.46 -5.62
C PRO A 217 -22.87 -5.99 -6.32
N ASP A 218 -22.78 -4.69 -6.62
CA ASP A 218 -21.65 -4.01 -7.27
C ASP A 218 -20.74 -3.24 -6.30
N SER A 219 -20.95 -3.43 -4.99
CA SER A 219 -20.01 -2.92 -3.99
C SER A 219 -18.64 -3.61 -4.13
N PRO A 220 -17.54 -2.95 -3.77
CA PRO A 220 -16.21 -3.55 -3.78
C PRO A 220 -16.13 -4.87 -2.99
N GLU A 221 -16.84 -4.93 -1.85
CA GLU A 221 -16.91 -6.11 -0.99
C GLU A 221 -17.64 -7.27 -1.70
N SER A 222 -18.79 -6.99 -2.31
CA SER A 222 -19.55 -8.00 -3.05
C SER A 222 -18.76 -8.53 -4.26
N LEU A 223 -18.06 -7.65 -4.98
CA LEU A 223 -17.18 -8.06 -6.07
C LEU A 223 -16.00 -8.92 -5.59
N LEU A 224 -15.42 -8.59 -4.45
CA LEU A 224 -14.37 -9.39 -3.84
C LEU A 224 -14.85 -10.79 -3.46
N LEU A 225 -16.05 -10.89 -2.92
CA LEU A 225 -16.63 -12.16 -2.45
C LEU A 225 -17.26 -13.00 -3.57
N GLY A 226 -17.39 -12.45 -4.79
CA GLY A 226 -18.05 -13.10 -5.92
C GLY A 226 -19.58 -13.04 -5.86
N GLY A 227 -20.15 -12.14 -5.03
CA GLY A 227 -21.59 -11.90 -4.90
C GLY A 227 -21.95 -11.09 -3.65
N PRO A 228 -23.21 -10.68 -3.48
CA PRO A 228 -23.66 -9.84 -2.37
C PRO A 228 -23.24 -10.39 -1.01
N VAL A 229 -22.76 -9.50 -0.14
CA VAL A 229 -22.23 -9.85 1.20
C VAL A 229 -23.27 -10.65 2.01
N GLN A 230 -24.54 -10.21 2.00
CA GLN A 230 -25.62 -10.85 2.74
C GLN A 230 -25.92 -12.29 2.30
N ASP A 231 -25.63 -12.62 1.05
CA ASP A 231 -25.84 -13.96 0.47
C ASP A 231 -24.58 -14.83 0.63
N ASN A 232 -23.42 -14.20 0.89
CA ASN A 232 -22.11 -14.83 0.99
C ASN A 232 -21.47 -14.70 2.37
N LYS A 233 -22.26 -14.71 3.46
CA LYS A 233 -21.79 -14.47 4.83
C LYS A 233 -20.65 -15.40 5.28
N LYS A 234 -20.63 -16.65 4.80
CA LYS A 234 -19.54 -17.58 5.11
C LYS A 234 -18.21 -17.09 4.50
N ILE A 235 -18.24 -16.69 3.23
CA ILE A 235 -17.06 -16.16 2.54
C ILE A 235 -16.68 -14.81 3.14
N ALA A 236 -17.65 -13.93 3.44
CA ALA A 236 -17.42 -12.66 4.09
C ALA A 236 -16.65 -12.82 5.42
N ARG A 237 -17.01 -13.79 6.26
CA ARG A 237 -16.27 -14.11 7.49
C ARG A 237 -14.84 -14.56 7.19
N THR A 238 -14.61 -15.41 6.18
CA THR A 238 -13.24 -15.81 5.82
C THR A 238 -12.41 -14.65 5.27
N ALA A 239 -13.05 -13.62 4.75
CA ALA A 239 -12.38 -12.39 4.30
C ALA A 239 -12.19 -11.36 5.42
N SER A 240 -12.80 -11.53 6.58
CA SER A 240 -12.76 -10.57 7.69
C SER A 240 -11.58 -10.85 8.63
N PRO A 241 -10.57 -9.97 8.73
CA PRO A 241 -9.41 -10.18 9.60
C PRO A 241 -9.77 -10.40 11.07
N ILE A 242 -10.85 -9.79 11.55
CA ILE A 242 -11.31 -9.97 12.93
C ILE A 242 -11.65 -11.42 13.28
N THR A 243 -11.97 -12.26 12.28
CA THR A 243 -12.27 -13.69 12.44
C THR A 243 -11.08 -14.49 12.96
N TYR A 244 -9.87 -14.03 12.67
CA TYR A 244 -8.63 -14.78 12.93
C TYR A 244 -7.80 -14.21 14.08
N VAL A 245 -8.27 -13.14 14.72
CA VAL A 245 -7.54 -12.49 15.82
C VAL A 245 -7.18 -13.51 16.88
N SER A 246 -5.91 -13.58 17.21
CA SER A 246 -5.33 -14.49 18.19
C SER A 246 -4.22 -13.82 19.00
N LYS A 247 -3.86 -14.39 20.14
CA LYS A 247 -2.78 -13.86 21.00
C LYS A 247 -1.40 -13.85 20.35
N ASP A 248 -1.22 -14.63 19.28
CA ASP A 248 0.06 -14.81 18.58
C ASP A 248 0.22 -13.82 17.41
N ASP A 249 -0.74 -12.89 17.26
CA ASP A 249 -0.70 -11.85 16.23
C ASP A 249 0.37 -10.80 16.55
N PRO A 250 0.99 -10.20 15.52
CA PRO A 250 1.95 -9.13 15.70
C PRO A 250 1.28 -7.85 16.22
N PRO A 251 2.05 -6.87 16.73
CA PRO A 251 1.51 -5.55 17.07
C PRO A 251 0.89 -4.82 15.89
N PHE A 252 -0.19 -4.09 16.16
CA PHE A 252 -0.93 -3.28 15.20
C PHE A 252 -0.87 -1.78 15.52
N LEU A 253 -0.66 -0.95 14.49
CA LEU A 253 -0.91 0.48 14.48
C LEU A 253 -1.98 0.78 13.45
N THR A 254 -3.19 1.14 13.89
CA THR A 254 -4.32 1.47 13.03
C THR A 254 -4.54 2.98 13.01
N ILE A 255 -4.71 3.56 11.83
CA ILE A 255 -4.95 4.98 11.61
C ILE A 255 -6.24 5.14 10.80
N HIS A 256 -7.22 5.90 11.31
CA HIS A 256 -8.51 6.04 10.65
C HIS A 256 -9.13 7.42 10.88
N GLY A 257 -9.76 7.97 9.85
CA GLY A 257 -10.51 9.22 9.93
C GLY A 257 -11.90 9.02 10.55
N THR A 258 -12.26 9.83 11.56
CA THR A 258 -13.55 9.68 12.28
C THR A 258 -14.78 10.07 11.44
N LYS A 259 -14.59 10.66 10.25
CA LYS A 259 -15.64 10.99 9.28
C LYS A 259 -15.40 10.29 7.93
N ASP A 260 -14.83 9.10 7.98
CA ASP A 260 -14.68 8.27 6.78
C ASP A 260 -16.06 7.82 6.28
N SER A 261 -16.36 8.18 5.04
CA SER A 261 -17.64 7.86 4.38
C SER A 261 -17.58 6.59 3.51
N LEU A 262 -16.38 6.00 3.35
CA LEU A 262 -16.19 4.80 2.55
C LEU A 262 -16.00 3.56 3.41
N VAL A 263 -15.23 3.64 4.49
CA VAL A 263 -15.09 2.57 5.47
C VAL A 263 -15.48 3.13 6.83
N PRO A 264 -16.53 2.61 7.48
CA PRO A 264 -16.94 3.10 8.80
C PRO A 264 -15.79 3.06 9.82
N PHE A 265 -15.63 4.10 10.62
CA PHE A 265 -14.57 4.19 11.64
C PHE A 265 -14.67 3.05 12.65
N GLU A 266 -15.88 2.57 12.91
CA GLU A 266 -16.21 1.44 13.76
C GLU A 266 -15.44 0.17 13.38
N GLN A 267 -15.13 -0.03 12.10
CA GLN A 267 -14.31 -1.14 11.64
C GLN A 267 -12.93 -1.17 12.30
N SER A 268 -12.32 -0.01 12.48
CA SER A 268 -11.03 0.09 13.17
C SER A 268 -11.17 -0.04 14.69
N VAL A 269 -12.28 0.40 15.26
CA VAL A 269 -12.57 0.23 16.71
C VAL A 269 -12.77 -1.25 17.02
N GLU A 270 -13.61 -1.95 16.26
CA GLU A 270 -13.89 -3.38 16.43
C GLU A 270 -12.61 -4.24 16.34
N LEU A 271 -11.77 -3.97 15.36
CA LEU A 271 -10.49 -4.67 15.22
C LEU A 271 -9.55 -4.37 16.39
N HIS A 272 -9.45 -3.10 16.78
CA HIS A 272 -8.61 -2.67 17.90
C HIS A 272 -9.01 -3.36 19.20
N ASP A 273 -10.30 -3.35 19.52
CA ASP A 273 -10.84 -3.96 20.72
C ASP A 273 -10.65 -5.49 20.71
N SER A 274 -10.87 -6.13 19.57
CA SER A 274 -10.65 -7.56 19.41
C SER A 274 -9.19 -7.95 19.64
N LEU A 275 -8.23 -7.21 19.06
CA LEU A 275 -6.80 -7.41 19.26
C LEU A 275 -6.40 -7.22 20.73
N GLN A 276 -6.89 -6.15 21.40
CA GLN A 276 -6.61 -5.92 22.81
C GLN A 276 -7.18 -7.03 23.71
N ASN A 277 -8.40 -7.48 23.43
CA ASN A 277 -9.04 -8.58 24.17
C ASN A 277 -8.29 -9.90 24.02
N ALA A 278 -7.60 -10.11 22.87
CA ALA A 278 -6.72 -11.25 22.65
C ALA A 278 -5.32 -11.07 23.29
N GLY A 279 -5.02 -9.92 23.89
CA GLY A 279 -3.73 -9.62 24.50
C GLY A 279 -2.67 -9.09 23.50
N VAL A 280 -3.07 -8.75 22.29
CA VAL A 280 -2.19 -8.19 21.25
C VAL A 280 -1.97 -6.69 21.49
N THR A 281 -0.74 -6.23 21.32
CA THR A 281 -0.45 -4.78 21.34
C THR A 281 -1.11 -4.10 20.15
N SER A 282 -2.16 -3.34 20.40
CA SER A 282 -2.87 -2.56 19.38
C SER A 282 -2.93 -1.08 19.76
N ARG A 283 -2.68 -0.21 18.79
CA ARG A 283 -2.80 1.24 18.91
C ARG A 283 -3.72 1.75 17.80
N LEU A 284 -4.79 2.47 18.18
CA LEU A 284 -5.69 3.14 17.25
C LEU A 284 -5.46 4.66 17.34
N ILE A 285 -5.11 5.28 16.21
CA ILE A 285 -4.98 6.73 16.06
C ILE A 285 -6.17 7.24 15.27
N ALA A 286 -7.07 7.93 15.94
CA ALA A 286 -8.20 8.60 15.31
C ALA A 286 -7.75 9.92 14.69
N ILE A 287 -8.03 10.11 13.39
CA ILE A 287 -7.88 11.41 12.73
C ILE A 287 -9.22 12.15 12.83
N GLU A 288 -9.30 13.08 13.76
CA GLU A 288 -10.54 13.77 14.09
C GLU A 288 -11.06 14.62 12.94
N GLY A 289 -12.27 14.33 12.47
CA GLY A 289 -12.89 14.97 11.31
C GLY A 289 -12.25 14.56 9.96
N GLY A 290 -11.30 13.60 9.96
CA GLY A 290 -10.70 13.04 8.76
C GLY A 290 -11.68 12.15 8.00
N GLY A 291 -11.55 12.14 6.65
CA GLY A 291 -12.25 11.23 5.75
C GLY A 291 -11.39 10.03 5.36
N HIS A 292 -11.75 9.39 4.23
CA HIS A 292 -11.04 8.24 3.68
C HIS A 292 -9.72 8.64 3.04
N GLY A 293 -8.65 8.69 3.83
CA GLY A 293 -7.33 9.06 3.35
C GLY A 293 -6.30 9.23 4.46
N ARG A 294 -5.02 9.05 4.10
CA ARG A 294 -3.91 9.32 5.01
C ARG A 294 -3.57 10.82 4.96
N PRO A 295 -3.76 11.57 6.06
CA PRO A 295 -3.32 12.95 6.09
C PRO A 295 -1.79 13.03 6.13
N GLN A 296 -1.23 14.07 5.50
CA GLN A 296 0.19 14.38 5.60
C GLN A 296 0.43 15.23 6.87
N LEU A 297 0.70 14.58 7.97
CA LEU A 297 0.92 15.19 9.27
C LEU A 297 2.23 14.65 9.86
N SER A 298 3.16 15.55 10.20
CA SER A 298 4.46 15.16 10.78
C SER A 298 4.31 14.37 12.07
N GLU A 299 3.30 14.71 12.90
CA GLU A 299 2.99 13.96 14.11
C GLU A 299 2.59 12.50 13.83
N LEU A 300 1.82 12.26 12.76
CA LEU A 300 1.46 10.91 12.35
C LEU A 300 2.70 10.15 11.84
N ASP A 301 3.54 10.81 11.06
CA ASP A 301 4.79 10.22 10.55
C ASP A 301 5.73 9.85 11.70
N ASP A 302 5.82 10.69 12.76
CA ASP A 302 6.58 10.38 13.96
C ASP A 302 6.03 9.16 14.70
N ARG A 303 4.71 9.02 14.86
CA ARG A 303 4.10 7.86 15.51
C ARG A 303 4.35 6.58 14.73
N ILE A 304 4.28 6.63 13.39
CA ILE A 304 4.63 5.50 12.52
C ILE A 304 6.10 5.13 12.69
N ARG A 305 7.00 6.13 12.71
CA ARG A 305 8.44 5.90 12.93
C ARG A 305 8.71 5.22 14.28
N LEU A 306 8.10 5.70 15.37
CA LEU A 306 8.23 5.10 16.70
C LEU A 306 7.72 3.65 16.71
N PHE A 307 6.62 3.37 16.01
CA PHE A 307 6.10 2.01 15.85
C PHE A 307 7.13 1.12 15.14
N LEU A 308 7.69 1.56 14.01
CA LEU A 308 8.71 0.79 13.29
C LEU A 308 9.97 0.55 14.14
N GLU A 309 10.44 1.56 14.88
CA GLU A 309 11.59 1.41 15.78
C GLU A 309 11.30 0.41 16.92
N ASN A 310 10.08 0.35 17.44
CA ASN A 310 9.70 -0.65 18.42
C ASN A 310 9.75 -2.06 17.83
N GLN A 311 9.28 -2.25 16.58
CA GLN A 311 9.25 -3.57 15.95
C GLN A 311 10.64 -4.05 15.50
N PHE A 312 11.50 -3.15 15.05
CA PHE A 312 12.77 -3.52 14.43
C PHE A 312 13.98 -3.45 15.36
N ASP A 313 13.95 -2.48 16.29
CA ASP A 313 15.10 -2.19 17.16
C ASP A 313 14.89 -2.69 18.60
N GLY A 314 13.74 -3.32 18.87
CA GLY A 314 13.39 -3.78 20.22
C GLY A 314 13.23 -2.64 21.23
N LYS A 315 12.92 -1.42 20.75
CA LYS A 315 12.66 -0.28 21.59
C LYS A 315 11.24 -0.34 22.16
N ASN A 316 11.02 0.37 23.26
CA ASN A 316 9.72 0.50 23.91
C ASN A 316 9.26 1.97 23.95
N HIS A 317 9.25 2.62 22.79
CA HIS A 317 8.69 3.96 22.72
C HIS A 317 7.19 3.94 23.02
N GLU A 318 6.77 4.87 23.86
CA GLU A 318 5.35 5.13 24.04
C GLU A 318 4.80 5.80 22.77
N ILE A 319 3.75 5.24 22.19
CA ILE A 319 3.06 5.79 21.04
C ILE A 319 1.73 6.36 21.51
N SER A 320 1.61 7.68 21.47
CA SER A 320 0.37 8.36 21.86
C SER A 320 -0.81 7.89 20.98
N THR A 321 -1.93 7.53 21.63
CA THR A 321 -3.21 7.23 20.97
C THR A 321 -4.14 8.43 20.94
N GLN A 322 -3.70 9.59 21.44
CA GLN A 322 -4.47 10.82 21.38
C GLN A 322 -4.87 11.12 19.92
N SER A 323 -6.14 11.50 19.71
CA SER A 323 -6.62 11.86 18.38
C SER A 323 -5.83 13.04 17.78
N ILE A 324 -5.65 12.99 16.46
CA ILE A 324 -4.98 14.06 15.71
C ILE A 324 -6.03 14.81 14.91
N PRO A 325 -6.21 16.13 15.10
CA PRO A 325 -7.14 16.91 14.29
C PRO A 325 -6.76 16.89 12.80
N SER A 326 -7.72 16.61 11.91
CA SER A 326 -7.51 16.79 10.48
C SER A 326 -7.36 18.29 10.21
N ARG A 327 -6.18 18.73 9.76
CA ARG A 327 -5.99 20.13 9.35
C ARG A 327 -6.85 20.37 8.10
N LYS A 328 -7.89 21.16 8.24
CA LYS A 328 -8.54 21.76 7.07
C LYS A 328 -7.49 22.63 6.38
N LEU A 329 -7.11 22.31 5.15
CA LEU A 329 -6.38 23.27 4.32
C LEU A 329 -7.13 24.59 4.35
N PRO A 330 -6.48 25.75 4.60
CA PRO A 330 -7.15 27.03 4.54
C PRO A 330 -7.81 27.16 3.18
N ARG A 331 -9.12 27.42 3.15
CA ARG A 331 -9.84 27.70 1.90
C ARG A 331 -9.05 28.79 1.17
N ARG A 332 -8.55 28.51 -0.03
CA ARG A 332 -8.01 29.54 -0.91
C ARG A 332 -9.09 30.62 -0.98
N LYS A 333 -8.77 31.82 -0.43
CA LYS A 333 -9.63 32.99 -0.67
C LYS A 333 -9.75 33.11 -2.17
N GLN A 334 -10.97 32.94 -2.69
CA GLN A 334 -11.28 33.36 -4.05
C GLN A 334 -11.00 34.87 -4.08
N ILE A 335 -9.94 35.25 -4.76
CA ILE A 335 -9.69 36.65 -5.11
C ILE A 335 -10.73 36.96 -6.16
N GLN A 336 -11.71 37.77 -5.77
CA GLN A 336 -12.70 38.40 -6.68
C GLN A 336 -12.01 39.43 -7.53
#